data_96ed5cef32e879c66d846ad85c5a1804
#
_entry.id   96ed5cef32e879c66d846ad85c5a1804
#
_cell.length_a   1.000
_cell.length_b   1.000
_cell.length_c   1.000
_cell.angle_alpha   90.00
_cell.angle_beta   90.00
_cell.angle_gamma   90.00
#
_symmetry.space_group_name_H-M   'P 1'
#
loop_
_entity.id
_entity.type
_entity.pdbx_description
1 polymer ?
#
loop_
_entity_poly.entity_id
_entity_poly.type
_entity_poly.pdbx_seq_one_letter_code
_entity_poly.pdbx_strand_id
1 'polypeptide(L)'
;MVGMTQELYYKSFNDFLADASIVYEKLKGDGFDYRYGQVYFNLLFEHRPDSWIKFRVWMGVTPMEVLTQRQGIRLSKGHVIMGGLGLGWMLRKVAEKKSVKKITLIEISDEILDWYGRDLCEQIQEETGTEIEVVCDDVLGHIGKYGDDARYILDIWPDYPTPFDYLKKEWRDALRSVEGQWWGWGVFRGDHW
;
A
#
# COMPACT_ATOMS: atom_id res chain seq x y z
N MET A 1 -17.99 -0.16 -8.76
CA MET A 1 -18.46 -0.29 -7.37
C MET A 1 -17.42 -1.12 -6.62
N VAL A 2 -16.65 -0.46 -5.76
CA VAL A 2 -15.68 -1.10 -4.87
C VAL A 2 -16.48 -1.71 -3.70
N GLY A 3 -16.36 -3.02 -3.51
CA GLY A 3 -17.15 -3.72 -2.51
C GLY A 3 -16.28 -4.19 -1.34
N MET A 4 -16.49 -3.58 -0.20
CA MET A 4 -16.10 -4.10 1.10
C MET A 4 -17.23 -3.75 2.08
N THR A 5 -17.53 -4.56 3.05
CA THR A 5 -18.45 -4.13 4.10
C THR A 5 -17.68 -3.25 5.07
N GLN A 6 -18.10 -2.01 5.20
CA GLN A 6 -17.50 -0.99 6.06
C GLN A 6 -17.29 -1.45 7.51
N GLU A 7 -18.19 -2.31 8.02
CA GLU A 7 -18.08 -2.92 9.35
C GLU A 7 -16.89 -3.86 9.53
N LEU A 8 -16.46 -4.55 8.48
CA LEU A 8 -15.28 -5.42 8.54
C LEU A 8 -13.98 -4.62 8.59
N TYR A 9 -13.97 -3.44 7.97
CA TYR A 9 -12.77 -2.61 7.93
C TYR A 9 -12.46 -1.93 9.27
N TYR A 10 -13.44 -1.30 9.91
CA TYR A 10 -13.21 -0.50 11.12
C TYR A 10 -13.11 -1.31 12.42
N LYS A 11 -13.85 -2.40 12.51
CA LYS A 11 -13.82 -3.24 13.72
C LYS A 11 -12.58 -4.12 13.83
N SER A 12 -11.89 -4.35 12.74
CA SER A 12 -10.94 -5.44 12.65
C SER A 12 -9.51 -5.04 12.30
N PHE A 13 -9.22 -3.81 11.84
CA PHE A 13 -7.87 -3.59 11.29
C PHE A 13 -6.78 -3.63 12.38
N ASN A 14 -6.98 -2.99 13.50
CA ASN A 14 -6.04 -3.09 14.62
C ASN A 14 -6.16 -4.44 15.34
N ASP A 15 -7.40 -4.92 15.54
CA ASP A 15 -7.65 -6.24 16.11
C ASP A 15 -7.19 -7.35 15.15
N PHE A 16 -7.41 -7.18 13.85
CA PHE A 16 -6.93 -8.12 12.83
C PHE A 16 -5.40 -8.17 12.72
N LEU A 17 -4.69 -7.05 12.80
CA LEU A 17 -3.22 -7.07 12.82
C LEU A 17 -2.69 -7.71 14.10
N ALA A 18 -3.35 -7.48 15.23
CA ALA A 18 -3.03 -8.15 16.48
C ALA A 18 -3.35 -9.65 16.37
N ASP A 19 -4.53 -10.01 15.89
CA ASP A 19 -4.98 -11.39 15.75
C ASP A 19 -4.22 -12.14 14.66
N ALA A 20 -3.93 -11.53 13.51
CA ALA A 20 -3.12 -12.14 12.46
C ALA A 20 -1.67 -12.37 12.90
N SER A 21 -1.11 -11.46 13.68
CA SER A 21 0.21 -11.61 14.29
C SER A 21 0.23 -12.77 15.30
N ILE A 22 -0.78 -12.83 16.17
CA ILE A 22 -0.93 -13.91 17.17
C ILE A 22 -1.17 -15.26 16.49
N VAL A 23 -2.06 -15.30 15.50
CA VAL A 23 -2.36 -16.53 14.75
C VAL A 23 -1.12 -16.99 13.97
N TYR A 24 -0.40 -16.08 13.32
CA TYR A 24 0.83 -16.41 12.59
C TYR A 24 1.92 -16.94 13.53
N GLU A 25 2.19 -16.30 14.65
CA GLU A 25 3.19 -16.75 15.63
C GLU A 25 2.77 -18.10 16.26
N LYS A 26 1.49 -18.29 16.55
CA LYS A 26 0.97 -19.53 17.07
C LYS A 26 1.09 -20.67 16.06
N LEU A 27 0.69 -20.45 14.81
CA LEU A 27 0.81 -21.45 13.74
C LEU A 27 2.27 -21.83 13.48
N LYS A 28 3.17 -20.84 13.52
CA LYS A 28 4.61 -21.05 13.39
C LYS A 28 5.19 -21.84 14.58
N GLY A 29 4.75 -21.52 15.80
CA GLY A 29 5.19 -22.18 17.04
C GLY A 29 4.74 -23.65 17.14
N ASP A 30 3.55 -23.95 16.63
CA ASP A 30 2.97 -25.29 16.65
C ASP A 30 3.43 -26.16 15.45
N GLY A 31 4.31 -25.66 14.58
CA GLY A 31 4.76 -26.34 13.37
C GLY A 31 3.64 -26.56 12.34
N PHE A 32 2.55 -25.80 12.45
CA PHE A 32 1.41 -25.91 11.56
C PHE A 32 1.74 -25.43 10.15
N ASP A 33 1.45 -26.25 9.15
CA ASP A 33 1.58 -25.84 7.75
C ASP A 33 0.40 -24.97 7.37
N TYR A 34 0.64 -23.64 7.28
CA TYR A 34 -0.37 -22.65 6.94
C TYR A 34 -1.12 -22.92 5.62
N ARG A 35 -0.60 -23.80 4.76
CA ARG A 35 -1.26 -24.22 3.51
C ARG A 35 -2.59 -24.95 3.75
N TYR A 36 -2.78 -25.48 4.93
CA TYR A 36 -3.98 -26.21 5.31
C TYR A 36 -4.89 -25.46 6.29
N GLY A 37 -4.48 -24.29 6.75
CA GLY A 37 -5.28 -23.42 7.60
C GLY A 37 -6.21 -22.51 6.82
N GLN A 38 -7.39 -22.22 7.36
CA GLN A 38 -8.23 -21.13 6.87
C GLN A 38 -7.80 -19.84 7.57
N VAL A 39 -7.30 -18.88 6.80
CA VAL A 39 -6.95 -17.56 7.31
C VAL A 39 -7.82 -16.54 6.56
N TYR A 40 -8.50 -15.69 7.31
CA TYR A 40 -9.36 -14.64 6.76
C TYR A 40 -8.57 -13.34 6.64
N PHE A 41 -8.61 -12.73 5.47
CA PHE A 41 -7.93 -11.46 5.20
C PHE A 41 -8.92 -10.40 4.73
N ASN A 42 -8.62 -9.14 5.04
CA ASN A 42 -9.31 -8.02 4.42
C ASN A 42 -8.87 -7.91 2.97
N LEU A 43 -9.85 -7.81 2.07
CA LEU A 43 -9.62 -7.66 0.63
C LEU A 43 -10.31 -6.38 0.15
N LEU A 44 -9.58 -5.62 -0.66
CA LEU A 44 -10.15 -4.57 -1.50
C LEU A 44 -10.38 -5.15 -2.89
N PHE A 45 -11.60 -5.09 -3.39
CA PHE A 45 -11.94 -5.63 -4.69
C PHE A 45 -12.88 -4.72 -5.49
N GLU A 46 -12.75 -4.77 -6.79
CA GLU A 46 -13.63 -4.11 -7.75
C GLU A 46 -14.68 -5.10 -8.27
N HIS A 47 -15.94 -4.71 -8.22
CA HIS A 47 -17.02 -5.47 -8.84
C HIS A 47 -17.18 -5.07 -10.31
N ARG A 48 -17.07 -6.05 -11.20
CA ARG A 48 -17.16 -5.89 -12.66
C ARG A 48 -18.33 -6.69 -13.21
N PRO A 49 -19.56 -6.18 -13.13
CA PRO A 49 -20.77 -6.93 -13.51
C PRO A 49 -20.79 -7.38 -14.98
N ASP A 50 -20.17 -6.60 -15.86
CA ASP A 50 -20.13 -6.83 -17.30
C ASP A 50 -18.93 -7.65 -17.78
N SER A 51 -18.03 -8.04 -16.84
CA SER A 51 -16.87 -8.89 -17.15
C SER A 51 -17.15 -10.35 -16.82
N TRP A 52 -16.49 -11.28 -17.53
CA TRP A 52 -16.51 -12.70 -17.19
C TRP A 52 -15.83 -12.99 -15.84
N ILE A 53 -14.83 -12.15 -15.46
CA ILE A 53 -14.29 -12.11 -14.10
C ILE A 53 -15.07 -11.05 -13.33
N LYS A 54 -16.01 -11.49 -12.48
CA LYS A 54 -16.93 -10.61 -11.78
C LYS A 54 -16.27 -9.73 -10.71
N PHE A 55 -15.13 -10.17 -10.19
CA PHE A 55 -14.42 -9.46 -9.12
C PHE A 55 -12.92 -9.41 -9.47
N ARG A 56 -12.33 -8.24 -9.30
CA ARG A 56 -10.88 -8.08 -9.34
C ARG A 56 -10.40 -7.67 -7.95
N VAL A 57 -9.53 -8.48 -7.36
CA VAL A 57 -8.86 -8.11 -6.11
C VAL A 57 -7.78 -7.09 -6.43
N TRP A 58 -7.82 -5.95 -5.75
CA TRP A 58 -6.80 -4.92 -5.84
C TRP A 58 -5.73 -5.11 -4.78
N MET A 59 -6.14 -5.46 -3.57
CA MET A 59 -5.25 -5.59 -2.44
C MET A 59 -5.82 -6.55 -1.40
N GLY A 60 -4.94 -7.19 -0.65
CA GLY A 60 -5.27 -7.93 0.55
C GLY A 60 -4.20 -7.75 1.61
N VAL A 61 -4.57 -7.62 2.88
CA VAL A 61 -3.57 -7.59 3.97
C VAL A 61 -3.20 -9.02 4.33
N THR A 62 -2.37 -9.63 3.49
CA THR A 62 -1.86 -11.00 3.69
C THR A 62 -0.47 -10.97 4.30
N PRO A 63 0.00 -12.04 4.97
CA PRO A 63 1.38 -12.12 5.47
C PRO A 63 2.42 -11.90 4.38
N MET A 64 2.16 -12.37 3.15
CA MET A 64 3.05 -12.17 2.02
C MET A 64 3.13 -10.70 1.63
N GLU A 65 2.00 -10.03 1.54
CA GLU A 65 1.94 -8.60 1.19
C GLU A 65 2.62 -7.74 2.25
N VAL A 66 2.36 -7.99 3.53
CA VAL A 66 3.05 -7.36 4.65
C VAL A 66 4.58 -7.54 4.56
N LEU A 67 5.05 -8.74 4.21
CA LEU A 67 6.49 -9.00 4.07
C LEU A 67 7.09 -8.26 2.88
N THR A 68 6.41 -8.25 1.74
CA THR A 68 6.91 -7.61 0.52
C THR A 68 6.92 -6.08 0.62
N GLN A 69 6.01 -5.48 1.39
CA GLN A 69 5.96 -4.03 1.62
C GLN A 69 7.03 -3.51 2.61
N ARG A 70 7.67 -4.37 3.39
CA ARG A 70 8.69 -3.97 4.40
C ARG A 70 9.82 -3.13 3.83
N GLN A 71 10.24 -3.37 2.59
CA GLN A 71 11.31 -2.61 1.97
C GLN A 71 10.89 -1.15 1.74
N GLY A 72 9.70 -0.90 1.21
CA GLY A 72 9.15 0.45 1.06
C GLY A 72 9.06 1.18 2.39
N ILE A 73 8.58 0.48 3.43
CA ILE A 73 8.51 1.04 4.79
C ILE A 73 9.92 1.40 5.30
N ARG A 74 10.94 0.57 5.08
CA ARG A 74 12.34 0.86 5.49
C ARG A 74 12.87 2.12 4.83
N LEU A 75 12.63 2.30 3.54
CA LEU A 75 13.11 3.44 2.75
C LEU A 75 12.41 4.75 3.11
N SER A 76 11.23 4.69 3.70
CA SER A 76 10.43 5.87 4.07
C SER A 76 11.13 6.70 5.15
N LYS A 77 11.36 7.98 4.87
CA LYS A 77 11.91 8.99 5.79
C LYS A 77 11.64 10.40 5.26
N GLY A 78 11.69 11.40 6.14
CA GLY A 78 11.48 12.81 5.77
C GLY A 78 10.10 13.04 5.18
N HIS A 79 10.03 13.55 3.96
CA HIS A 79 8.81 13.70 3.18
C HIS A 79 8.62 12.46 2.29
N VAL A 80 7.52 11.76 2.48
CA VAL A 80 7.15 10.56 1.72
C VAL A 80 6.00 10.89 0.77
N ILE A 81 6.20 10.59 -0.52
CA ILE A 81 5.16 10.65 -1.54
C ILE A 81 4.67 9.22 -1.75
N MET A 82 3.47 8.97 -1.32
CA MET A 82 2.87 7.64 -1.38
C MET A 82 1.85 7.57 -2.52
N GLY A 83 2.07 6.67 -3.46
CA GLY A 83 1.12 6.41 -4.55
C GLY A 83 0.30 5.16 -4.24
N GLY A 84 -1.02 5.35 -4.19
CA GLY A 84 -1.99 4.32 -3.82
C GLY A 84 -2.22 4.21 -2.32
N LEU A 85 -3.49 4.20 -1.93
CA LEU A 85 -3.92 4.01 -0.53
C LEU A 85 -4.12 2.54 -0.20
N GLY A 86 -4.73 1.79 -1.11
CA GLY A 86 -5.18 0.43 -0.85
C GLY A 86 -6.01 0.36 0.42
N LEU A 87 -5.70 -0.57 1.31
CA LEU A 87 -6.36 -0.70 2.62
C LEU A 87 -5.72 0.15 3.73
N GLY A 88 -4.74 1.02 3.40
CA GLY A 88 -4.10 1.95 4.33
C GLY A 88 -3.08 1.33 5.29
N TRP A 89 -2.82 0.01 5.20
CA TRP A 89 -1.85 -0.63 6.08
C TRP A 89 -0.44 -0.04 5.93
N MET A 90 0.03 0.11 4.70
CA MET A 90 1.34 0.68 4.44
C MET A 90 1.43 2.15 4.88
N LEU A 91 0.38 2.94 4.60
CA LEU A 91 0.29 4.33 5.04
C LEU A 91 0.48 4.44 6.55
N ARG A 92 -0.26 3.63 7.32
CA ARG A 92 -0.14 3.59 8.78
C ARG A 92 1.27 3.24 9.23
N LYS A 93 1.88 2.19 8.66
CA LYS A 93 3.23 1.76 9.03
C LYS A 93 4.31 2.78 8.67
N VAL A 94 4.12 3.54 7.62
CA VAL A 94 5.00 4.66 7.25
C VAL A 94 4.80 5.84 8.22
N ALA A 95 3.56 6.19 8.55
CA ALA A 95 3.25 7.28 9.47
C ALA A 95 3.75 7.04 10.91
N GLU A 96 3.76 5.78 11.38
CA GLU A 96 4.29 5.40 12.69
C GLU A 96 5.82 5.63 12.84
N LYS A 97 6.54 5.89 11.74
CA LYS A 97 7.99 6.07 11.78
C LYS A 97 8.38 7.48 12.23
N LYS A 98 9.11 7.61 13.32
CA LYS A 98 9.66 8.89 13.81
C LYS A 98 10.53 9.64 12.79
N SER A 99 11.09 8.90 11.81
CA SER A 99 11.90 9.47 10.72
C SER A 99 11.06 10.08 9.60
N VAL A 100 9.77 9.80 9.52
CA VAL A 100 8.83 10.41 8.58
C VAL A 100 8.24 11.67 9.21
N LYS A 101 8.18 12.76 8.46
CA LYS A 101 7.69 14.06 8.93
C LYS A 101 6.40 14.48 8.25
N LYS A 102 6.29 14.11 6.98
CA LYS A 102 5.12 14.40 6.15
C LYS A 102 4.90 13.26 5.18
N ILE A 103 3.64 12.98 4.88
CA ILE A 103 3.22 12.09 3.80
C ILE A 103 2.31 12.88 2.87
N THR A 104 2.60 12.88 1.57
CA THR A 104 1.62 13.27 0.56
C THR A 104 1.10 11.98 -0.07
N LEU A 105 -0.11 11.59 0.30
CA LEU A 105 -0.80 10.45 -0.27
C LEU A 105 -1.48 10.87 -1.57
N ILE A 106 -1.18 10.16 -2.65
CA ILE A 106 -1.77 10.39 -3.97
C ILE A 106 -2.53 9.13 -4.36
N GLU A 107 -3.84 9.25 -4.41
CA GLU A 107 -4.76 8.17 -4.77
C GLU A 107 -5.57 8.61 -5.99
N ILE A 108 -5.62 7.75 -7.00
CA ILE A 108 -6.31 8.06 -8.26
C ILE A 108 -7.83 7.91 -8.17
N SER A 109 -8.30 7.11 -7.22
CA SER A 109 -9.72 6.81 -7.04
C SER A 109 -10.36 7.76 -6.03
N ASP A 110 -11.14 8.70 -6.53
CA ASP A 110 -11.98 9.56 -5.68
C ASP A 110 -13.02 8.75 -4.88
N GLU A 111 -13.54 7.65 -5.47
CA GLU A 111 -14.45 6.73 -4.79
C GLU A 111 -13.82 6.12 -3.52
N ILE A 112 -12.55 5.72 -3.58
CA ILE A 112 -11.81 5.19 -2.42
C ILE A 112 -11.60 6.28 -1.38
N LEU A 113 -11.21 7.47 -1.82
CA LEU A 113 -10.98 8.61 -0.92
C LEU A 113 -12.25 9.02 -0.20
N ASP A 114 -13.36 9.12 -0.90
CA ASP A 114 -14.64 9.54 -0.32
C ASP A 114 -15.29 8.46 0.54
N TRP A 115 -15.03 7.19 0.22
CA TRP A 115 -15.62 6.10 0.98
C TRP A 115 -14.99 5.91 2.35
N TYR A 116 -13.66 5.92 2.46
CA TYR A 116 -12.94 5.71 3.72
C TYR A 116 -11.57 6.39 3.79
N GLY A 117 -11.01 6.79 2.65
CA GLY A 117 -9.61 7.20 2.56
C GLY A 117 -9.32 8.46 3.35
N ARG A 118 -10.18 9.47 3.27
CA ARG A 118 -9.99 10.76 3.97
C ARG A 118 -10.08 10.56 5.49
N ASP A 119 -11.13 9.89 5.96
CA ASP A 119 -11.33 9.61 7.38
C ASP A 119 -10.17 8.78 7.97
N LEU A 120 -9.70 7.79 7.21
CA LEU A 120 -8.56 6.98 7.61
C LEU A 120 -7.26 7.81 7.72
N CYS A 121 -7.03 8.73 6.78
CA CYS A 121 -5.86 9.60 6.81
C CYS A 121 -5.90 10.55 8.02
N GLU A 122 -7.06 11.15 8.32
CA GLU A 122 -7.26 11.97 9.50
C GLU A 122 -7.00 11.18 10.79
N GLN A 123 -7.58 9.98 10.90
CA GLN A 123 -7.35 9.10 12.04
C GLN A 123 -5.87 8.75 12.22
N ILE A 124 -5.17 8.38 11.14
CA ILE A 124 -3.75 8.03 11.21
C ILE A 124 -2.93 9.26 11.62
N GLN A 125 -3.23 10.43 11.09
CA GLN A 125 -2.57 11.69 11.45
C GLN A 125 -2.74 12.01 12.94
N GLU A 126 -3.96 11.89 13.47
CA GLU A 126 -4.25 12.10 14.89
C GLU A 126 -3.49 11.13 15.79
N GLU A 127 -3.45 9.84 15.41
CA GLU A 127 -2.80 8.80 16.21
C GLU A 127 -1.27 8.88 16.18
N THR A 128 -0.69 9.30 15.06
CA THR A 128 0.78 9.26 14.86
C THR A 128 1.46 10.62 14.99
N GLY A 129 0.71 11.71 14.80
CA GLY A 129 1.22 13.07 14.70
C GLY A 129 1.98 13.36 13.41
N THR A 130 2.01 12.45 12.44
CA THR A 130 2.62 12.66 11.12
C THR A 130 1.65 13.42 10.23
N GLU A 131 2.09 14.55 9.64
CA GLU A 131 1.28 15.31 8.68
C GLU A 131 0.95 14.45 7.45
N ILE A 132 -0.34 14.36 7.09
CA ILE A 132 -0.81 13.63 5.92
C ILE A 132 -1.63 14.57 5.02
N GLU A 133 -1.10 14.83 3.83
CA GLU A 133 -1.80 15.56 2.77
C GLU A 133 -2.38 14.54 1.77
N VAL A 134 -3.67 14.67 1.45
CA VAL A 134 -4.35 13.77 0.51
C VAL A 134 -4.61 14.48 -0.81
N VAL A 135 -4.17 13.88 -1.91
CA VAL A 135 -4.33 14.37 -3.27
C VAL A 135 -5.04 13.31 -4.11
N CYS A 136 -6.14 13.71 -4.77
CA CYS A 136 -6.81 12.88 -5.76
C CYS A 136 -6.22 13.18 -7.14
N ASP A 137 -5.27 12.34 -7.59
CA ASP A 137 -4.60 12.53 -8.89
C ASP A 137 -3.80 11.27 -9.28
N ASP A 138 -3.28 11.26 -10.52
CA ASP A 138 -2.31 10.25 -10.94
C ASP A 138 -0.91 10.59 -10.39
N VAL A 139 -0.37 9.69 -9.59
CA VAL A 139 0.95 9.88 -8.96
C VAL A 139 2.09 10.02 -9.98
N LEU A 140 1.93 9.53 -11.21
CA LEU A 140 2.91 9.73 -12.28
C LEU A 140 3.20 11.22 -12.50
N GLY A 141 2.15 12.05 -12.48
CA GLY A 141 2.26 13.50 -12.62
C GLY A 141 2.99 14.20 -11.46
N HIS A 142 3.26 13.50 -10.38
CA HIS A 142 3.88 14.03 -9.15
C HIS A 142 5.34 13.61 -8.95
N ILE A 143 5.82 12.64 -9.71
CA ILE A 143 7.21 12.18 -9.59
C ILE A 143 8.18 13.31 -9.97
N GLY A 144 9.16 13.56 -9.10
CA GLY A 144 10.18 14.60 -9.29
C GLY A 144 9.75 16.01 -8.86
N LYS A 145 8.52 16.22 -8.34
CA LYS A 145 8.03 17.54 -7.97
C LYS A 145 8.31 17.96 -6.51
N TYR A 146 8.79 17.06 -5.65
CA TYR A 146 8.88 17.30 -4.20
C TYR A 146 10.31 17.46 -3.65
N GLY A 147 11.28 17.68 -4.54
CA GLY A 147 12.68 17.90 -4.18
C GLY A 147 13.47 16.62 -3.93
N ASP A 148 14.79 16.77 -3.73
CA ASP A 148 15.75 15.67 -3.73
C ASP A 148 15.67 14.79 -2.46
N ASP A 149 15.08 15.31 -1.39
CA ASP A 149 14.91 14.57 -0.13
C ASP A 149 13.63 13.73 -0.06
N ALA A 150 12.72 13.90 -1.01
CA ALA A 150 11.48 13.14 -1.05
C ALA A 150 11.74 11.64 -1.28
N ARG A 151 10.86 10.80 -0.75
CA ARG A 151 10.87 9.34 -0.96
C ARG A 151 9.56 8.92 -1.57
N TYR A 152 9.62 8.29 -2.73
CA TYR A 152 8.45 7.83 -3.47
C TYR A 152 8.21 6.35 -3.15
N ILE A 153 7.07 6.07 -2.55
CA ILE A 153 6.62 4.73 -2.17
C ILE A 153 5.37 4.43 -2.96
N LEU A 154 5.50 3.55 -3.93
CA LEU A 154 4.49 3.33 -4.97
C LEU A 154 3.92 1.91 -4.90
N ASP A 155 2.63 1.80 -4.62
CA ASP A 155 1.89 0.54 -4.59
C ASP A 155 0.66 0.67 -5.52
N ILE A 156 0.94 0.69 -6.83
CA ILE A 156 -0.03 1.08 -7.86
C ILE A 156 -0.09 0.10 -9.04
N TRP A 157 0.83 -0.86 -9.11
CA TRP A 157 0.85 -1.83 -10.20
C TRP A 157 0.03 -3.06 -9.84
N PRO A 158 -0.87 -3.49 -10.75
CA PRO A 158 -1.78 -4.60 -10.46
C PRO A 158 -1.12 -5.99 -10.57
N ASP A 159 0.06 -6.04 -11.21
CA ASP A 159 0.73 -7.30 -11.53
C ASP A 159 2.01 -7.45 -10.68
N TYR A 160 2.23 -8.66 -10.19
CA TYR A 160 3.41 -9.03 -9.43
C TYR A 160 4.00 -10.35 -9.97
N PRO A 161 5.28 -10.43 -10.26
CA PRO A 161 6.27 -9.34 -10.32
C PRO A 161 6.22 -8.60 -11.66
N THR A 162 6.54 -7.30 -11.65
CA THR A 162 6.65 -6.48 -12.86
C THR A 162 8.09 -6.04 -13.10
N PRO A 163 8.79 -6.58 -14.11
CA PRO A 163 10.11 -6.09 -14.47
C PRO A 163 10.07 -4.60 -14.84
N PHE A 164 11.04 -3.82 -14.34
CA PHE A 164 11.10 -2.37 -14.60
C PHE A 164 11.03 -2.04 -16.11
N ASP A 165 11.68 -2.84 -16.95
CA ASP A 165 11.70 -2.62 -18.40
C ASP A 165 10.35 -2.85 -19.08
N TYR A 166 9.41 -3.51 -18.41
CA TYR A 166 8.04 -3.72 -18.91
C TYR A 166 7.09 -2.59 -18.53
N LEU A 167 7.50 -1.68 -17.64
CA LEU A 167 6.74 -0.48 -17.39
C LEU A 167 6.65 0.36 -18.66
N LYS A 168 5.57 1.11 -18.80
CA LYS A 168 5.42 2.09 -19.88
C LYS A 168 6.56 3.10 -19.86
N LYS A 169 6.91 3.64 -21.01
CA LYS A 169 8.07 4.54 -21.16
C LYS A 169 8.00 5.75 -20.21
N GLU A 170 6.83 6.37 -20.10
CA GLU A 170 6.62 7.52 -19.22
C GLU A 170 6.94 7.21 -17.75
N TRP A 171 6.58 6.03 -17.26
CA TRP A 171 6.94 5.56 -15.92
C TRP A 171 8.43 5.37 -15.76
N ARG A 172 9.06 4.71 -16.73
CA ARG A 172 10.51 4.48 -16.67
C ARG A 172 11.30 5.80 -16.64
N ASP A 173 10.89 6.76 -17.47
CA ASP A 173 11.55 8.06 -17.55
C ASP A 173 11.37 8.86 -16.25
N ALA A 174 10.15 8.90 -15.70
CA ALA A 174 9.86 9.55 -14.43
C ALA A 174 10.64 8.92 -13.27
N LEU A 175 10.65 7.60 -13.14
CA LEU A 175 11.34 6.91 -12.05
C LEU A 175 12.86 7.01 -12.16
N ARG A 176 13.43 7.12 -13.37
CA ARG A 176 14.86 7.40 -13.56
C ARG A 176 15.25 8.80 -13.08
N SER A 177 14.36 9.79 -13.21
CA SER A 177 14.63 11.15 -12.73
C SER A 177 14.76 11.26 -11.21
N VAL A 178 14.22 10.30 -10.46
CA VAL A 178 14.28 10.20 -9.00
C VAL A 178 15.00 8.93 -8.54
N GLU A 179 16.04 8.54 -9.27
CA GLU A 179 16.79 7.31 -8.99
C GLU A 179 17.36 7.32 -7.56
N GLY A 180 17.20 6.18 -6.86
CA GLY A 180 17.62 6.05 -5.46
C GLY A 180 16.63 6.64 -4.44
N GLN A 181 15.56 7.29 -4.89
CA GLN A 181 14.55 7.91 -4.03
C GLN A 181 13.22 7.14 -4.03
N TRP A 182 13.07 6.11 -4.83
CA TRP A 182 11.80 5.41 -4.99
C TRP A 182 11.87 3.91 -4.69
N TRP A 183 10.74 3.38 -4.31
CA TRP A 183 10.43 1.96 -4.22
C TRP A 183 9.03 1.73 -4.82
N GLY A 184 8.87 0.66 -5.57
CA GLY A 184 7.58 0.24 -6.13
C GLY A 184 7.27 -1.20 -5.77
N TRP A 185 6.07 -1.44 -5.23
CA TRP A 185 5.62 -2.79 -4.93
C TRP A 185 5.57 -3.63 -6.21
N GLY A 186 6.15 -4.80 -6.16
CA GLY A 186 6.20 -5.71 -7.32
C GLY A 186 7.15 -5.30 -8.45
N VAL A 187 7.71 -4.09 -8.44
CA VAL A 187 8.64 -3.64 -9.48
C VAL A 187 10.07 -3.99 -9.09
N PHE A 188 10.77 -4.68 -9.99
CA PHE A 188 12.16 -5.07 -9.77
C PHE A 188 13.04 -4.72 -10.96
N ARG A 189 14.31 -4.42 -10.68
CA ARG A 189 15.38 -4.32 -11.69
C ARG A 189 16.12 -5.65 -11.72
N GLY A 190 16.42 -6.16 -12.90
CA GLY A 190 16.91 -7.51 -13.15
C GLY A 190 18.16 -7.97 -12.40
N ASP A 191 18.82 -7.11 -11.64
CA ASP A 191 20.14 -7.34 -11.06
C ASP A 191 20.12 -7.50 -9.51
N HIS A 192 18.98 -7.40 -8.85
CA HIS A 192 18.89 -7.43 -7.38
C HIS A 192 17.67 -8.18 -6.89
N TRP A 193 17.90 -9.43 -6.53
CA TRP A 193 17.09 -10.20 -5.57
C TRP A 193 17.82 -10.35 -4.26
#